data_219e7b491febeec1fdb42f7702085a56
#
_entry.id   219e7b491febeec1fdb42f7702085a56
#
_cell.length_a   1.000
_cell.length_b   1.000
_cell.length_c   1.000
_cell.angle_alpha   90.00
_cell.angle_beta   90.00
_cell.angle_gamma   90.00
#
_symmetry.space_group_name_H-M   'P 1'
#
loop_
_entity.id
_entity.type
_entity.pdbx_description
1 polymer ?
#
loop_
_entity_poly.entity_id
_entity_poly.type
_entity_poly.pdbx_seq_one_letter_code
_entity_poly.pdbx_strand_id
1 'polypeptide(L)'
;MREDFLVFGRPQIEEDEIAEVVATLRSGWIGTGPKTTAFEEAFRTLIGAKYAISVGSCTAALHLSMLVSGIKPGDEVITTPMTFCATANAITHVGAKPIFVDINPKTLNIDPDQIECAITDKTRAIIPVHFAGRPCDMQKLTALAKKHNLMLIEDAAHAIESDTPQGKI
;
A
#
# COMPACT_ATOMS: atom_id res chain seq x y z
N MET A 1 32.73 17.97 7.82
CA MET A 1 32.00 17.53 6.61
C MET A 1 32.10 16.02 6.55
N ARG A 2 31.04 15.31 6.14
CA ARG A 2 31.07 13.87 5.98
C ARG A 2 31.89 13.53 4.73
N GLU A 3 32.83 12.59 4.83
CA GLU A 3 33.69 12.20 3.69
C GLU A 3 33.00 11.24 2.75
N ASP A 4 31.99 10.50 3.27
CA ASP A 4 31.24 9.49 2.51
C ASP A 4 29.89 10.00 2.04
N PHE A 5 29.48 9.57 0.84
CA PHE A 5 28.15 9.83 0.30
C PHE A 5 27.09 9.11 1.14
N LEU A 6 26.08 9.86 1.57
CA LEU A 6 24.92 9.30 2.28
C LEU A 6 23.94 8.73 1.27
N VAL A 7 23.87 7.42 1.17
CA VAL A 7 22.86 6.73 0.33
C VAL A 7 21.51 6.79 1.01
N PHE A 8 20.53 7.40 0.35
CA PHE A 8 19.13 7.38 0.81
C PHE A 8 18.50 6.01 0.57
N GLY A 9 17.88 5.44 1.60
CA GLY A 9 17.17 4.16 1.47
C GLY A 9 18.05 2.96 1.16
N ARG A 10 19.31 2.96 1.64
CA ARG A 10 20.18 1.79 1.50
C ARG A 10 19.55 0.59 2.22
N PRO A 11 19.31 -0.54 1.54
CA PRO A 11 18.79 -1.75 2.19
C PRO A 11 19.81 -2.28 3.20
N GLN A 12 19.34 -2.71 4.35
CA GLN A 12 20.13 -3.47 5.31
C GLN A 12 20.04 -4.94 4.90
N ILE A 13 21.17 -5.50 4.44
CA ILE A 13 21.29 -6.90 4.06
C ILE A 13 22.43 -7.47 4.90
N GLU A 14 22.11 -8.46 5.72
CA GLU A 14 23.04 -9.12 6.63
C GLU A 14 23.18 -10.60 6.23
N GLU A 15 23.88 -11.39 7.05
CA GLU A 15 24.15 -12.80 6.73
C GLU A 15 22.88 -13.66 6.69
N ASP A 16 21.85 -13.29 7.44
CA ASP A 16 20.60 -14.05 7.49
C ASP A 16 19.84 -13.96 6.15
N GLU A 17 19.75 -12.77 5.54
CA GLU A 17 19.14 -12.59 4.22
C GLU A 17 19.93 -13.32 3.14
N ILE A 18 21.26 -13.23 3.22
CA ILE A 18 22.16 -13.95 2.28
C ILE A 18 21.98 -15.45 2.41
N ALA A 19 21.93 -15.98 3.65
CA ALA A 19 21.74 -17.40 3.91
C ALA A 19 20.40 -17.92 3.36
N GLU A 20 19.31 -17.14 3.53
CA GLU A 20 17.99 -17.50 3.00
C GLU A 20 17.97 -17.55 1.47
N VAL A 21 18.61 -16.60 0.80
CA VAL A 21 18.74 -16.62 -0.67
C VAL A 21 19.54 -17.83 -1.14
N VAL A 22 20.68 -18.10 -0.50
CA VAL A 22 21.53 -19.27 -0.81
C VAL A 22 20.79 -20.58 -0.58
N ALA A 23 20.06 -20.71 0.52
CA ALA A 23 19.25 -21.89 0.82
C ALA A 23 18.16 -22.11 -0.25
N THR A 24 17.51 -21.04 -0.69
CA THR A 24 16.49 -21.08 -1.75
C THR A 24 17.09 -21.60 -3.07
N LEU A 25 18.23 -21.05 -3.48
CA LEU A 25 18.93 -21.50 -4.69
C LEU A 25 19.35 -22.96 -4.62
N ARG A 26 19.91 -23.41 -3.46
CA ARG A 26 20.31 -24.79 -3.24
C ARG A 26 19.17 -25.80 -3.22
N SER A 27 17.98 -25.35 -2.81
CA SER A 27 16.77 -26.17 -2.83
C SER A 27 16.30 -26.52 -4.26
N GLY A 28 16.73 -25.74 -5.25
CA GLY A 28 16.24 -25.83 -6.63
C GLY A 28 14.83 -25.24 -6.84
N TRP A 29 14.17 -24.78 -5.78
CA TRP A 29 12.83 -24.18 -5.87
C TRP A 29 12.93 -22.66 -5.88
N ILE A 30 13.07 -22.09 -7.06
CA ILE A 30 13.29 -20.65 -7.27
C ILE A 30 12.02 -19.86 -7.70
N GLY A 31 10.89 -20.53 -7.85
CA GLY A 31 9.59 -19.93 -8.12
C GLY A 31 8.69 -19.87 -6.88
N THR A 32 7.40 -19.59 -7.09
CA THR A 32 6.40 -19.65 -6.02
C THR A 32 6.39 -21.05 -5.38
N GLY A 33 6.56 -21.10 -4.06
CA GLY A 33 6.71 -22.37 -3.36
C GLY A 33 6.82 -22.22 -1.83
N PRO A 34 7.51 -23.12 -1.13
CA PRO A 34 7.53 -23.17 0.33
C PRO A 34 7.95 -21.86 1.01
N LYS A 35 8.94 -21.14 0.45
CA LYS A 35 9.39 -19.84 1.02
C LYS A 35 8.33 -18.75 0.85
N THR A 36 7.63 -18.74 -0.29
CA THR A 36 6.51 -17.84 -0.54
C THR A 36 5.40 -18.08 0.48
N THR A 37 4.99 -19.34 0.67
CA THR A 37 3.96 -19.70 1.65
C THR A 37 4.36 -19.32 3.08
N ALA A 38 5.62 -19.58 3.46
CA ALA A 38 6.14 -19.19 4.77
C ALA A 38 6.13 -17.67 4.98
N PHE A 39 6.49 -16.90 3.96
CA PHE A 39 6.41 -15.44 3.99
C PHE A 39 4.97 -14.94 4.16
N GLU A 40 4.03 -15.45 3.35
CA GLU A 40 2.62 -15.08 3.44
C GLU A 40 2.04 -15.37 4.83
N GLU A 41 2.36 -16.51 5.41
CA GLU A 41 1.87 -16.89 6.75
C GLU A 41 2.49 -16.01 7.85
N ALA A 42 3.80 -15.74 7.77
CA ALA A 42 4.48 -14.85 8.71
C ALA A 42 3.92 -13.42 8.62
N PHE A 43 3.73 -12.90 7.40
CA PHE A 43 3.16 -11.58 7.17
C PHE A 43 1.71 -11.50 7.65
N ARG A 44 0.89 -12.49 7.30
CA ARG A 44 -0.49 -12.61 7.76
C ARG A 44 -0.59 -12.55 9.28
N THR A 45 0.30 -13.28 9.96
CA THR A 45 0.35 -13.33 11.43
C THR A 45 0.79 -12.00 12.03
N LEU A 46 1.82 -11.38 11.46
CA LEU A 46 2.36 -10.09 11.91
C LEU A 46 1.31 -8.97 11.85
N ILE A 47 0.58 -8.90 10.73
CA ILE A 47 -0.43 -7.86 10.50
C ILE A 47 -1.77 -8.21 11.17
N GLY A 48 -2.01 -9.48 11.52
CA GLY A 48 -3.30 -9.94 12.03
C GLY A 48 -4.38 -10.03 10.93
N ALA A 49 -3.97 -10.11 9.67
CA ALA A 49 -4.87 -10.19 8.54
C ALA A 49 -5.49 -11.59 8.39
N LYS A 50 -6.64 -11.67 7.72
CA LYS A 50 -7.27 -12.96 7.41
C LYS A 50 -6.52 -13.71 6.32
N TYR A 51 -5.97 -13.00 5.35
CA TYR A 51 -5.21 -13.53 4.21
C TYR A 51 -4.00 -12.65 3.92
N ALA A 52 -2.96 -13.24 3.37
CA ALA A 52 -1.85 -12.55 2.75
C ALA A 52 -1.51 -13.24 1.43
N ILE A 53 -1.26 -12.47 0.40
CA ILE A 53 -0.90 -12.96 -0.93
C ILE A 53 0.31 -12.16 -1.41
N SER A 54 1.41 -12.83 -1.66
CA SER A 54 2.63 -12.22 -2.16
C SER A 54 2.56 -12.02 -3.67
N VAL A 55 3.08 -10.90 -4.11
CA VAL A 55 3.17 -10.52 -5.52
C VAL A 55 4.53 -9.89 -5.80
N GLY A 56 4.88 -9.68 -7.07
CA GLY A 56 6.20 -9.24 -7.49
C GLY A 56 6.60 -7.82 -7.06
N SER A 57 5.65 -6.97 -6.66
CA SER A 57 5.90 -5.60 -6.18
C SER A 57 4.65 -4.99 -5.54
N CYS A 58 4.82 -3.94 -4.73
CA CYS A 58 3.67 -3.15 -4.23
C CYS A 58 2.85 -2.54 -5.38
N THR A 59 3.49 -2.12 -6.46
CA THR A 59 2.79 -1.66 -7.69
C THR A 59 1.85 -2.74 -8.24
N ALA A 60 2.31 -4.00 -8.29
CA ALA A 60 1.48 -5.13 -8.72
C ALA A 60 0.33 -5.37 -7.73
N ALA A 61 0.60 -5.27 -6.42
CA ALA A 61 -0.42 -5.40 -5.39
C ALA A 61 -1.53 -4.34 -5.54
N LEU A 62 -1.16 -3.06 -5.71
CA LEU A 62 -2.10 -1.97 -5.95
C LEU A 62 -2.94 -2.21 -7.21
N HIS A 63 -2.31 -2.59 -8.33
CA HIS A 63 -3.02 -2.88 -9.58
C HIS A 63 -4.00 -4.05 -9.42
N LEU A 64 -3.57 -5.16 -8.82
CA LEU A 64 -4.44 -6.31 -8.59
C LEU A 64 -5.59 -5.97 -7.63
N SER A 65 -5.33 -5.15 -6.60
CA SER A 65 -6.37 -4.68 -5.68
C SER A 65 -7.46 -3.90 -6.40
N MET A 66 -7.10 -3.05 -7.39
CA MET A 66 -8.09 -2.37 -8.23
C MET A 66 -8.94 -3.37 -9.02
N LEU A 67 -8.30 -4.36 -9.68
CA LEU A 67 -8.99 -5.35 -10.49
C LEU A 67 -9.97 -6.20 -9.68
N VAL A 68 -9.53 -6.73 -8.53
CA VAL A 68 -10.40 -7.58 -7.69
C VAL A 68 -11.50 -6.79 -7.00
N SER A 69 -11.34 -5.48 -6.82
CA SER A 69 -12.36 -4.57 -6.33
C SER A 69 -13.40 -4.21 -7.40
N GLY A 70 -13.24 -4.68 -8.64
CA GLY A 70 -14.16 -4.42 -9.73
C GLY A 70 -14.10 -3.01 -10.30
N ILE A 71 -13.03 -2.28 -10.03
CA ILE A 71 -12.78 -0.94 -10.59
C ILE A 71 -12.50 -1.06 -12.09
N LYS A 72 -13.13 -0.23 -12.89
CA LYS A 72 -13.16 -0.32 -14.35
C LYS A 72 -13.04 1.05 -15.02
N PRO A 73 -12.83 1.08 -16.33
CA PRO A 73 -12.78 2.33 -17.07
C PRO A 73 -13.98 3.23 -16.82
N GLY A 74 -13.71 4.51 -16.56
CA GLY A 74 -14.71 5.54 -16.26
C GLY A 74 -15.04 5.70 -14.78
N ASP A 75 -14.63 4.78 -13.91
CA ASP A 75 -14.70 4.95 -12.46
C ASP A 75 -13.68 5.98 -11.97
N GLU A 76 -13.92 6.56 -10.81
CA GLU A 76 -13.03 7.49 -10.14
C GLU A 76 -12.52 6.88 -8.82
N VAL A 77 -11.23 7.08 -8.56
CA VAL A 77 -10.57 6.62 -7.33
C VAL A 77 -9.85 7.80 -6.69
N ILE A 78 -10.21 8.09 -5.45
CA ILE A 78 -9.63 9.20 -4.69
C ILE A 78 -8.29 8.75 -4.09
N THR A 79 -7.26 9.58 -4.26
CA THR A 79 -5.94 9.40 -3.64
C THR A 79 -5.29 10.76 -3.39
N THR A 80 -4.02 10.78 -2.99
CA THR A 80 -3.23 11.99 -2.74
C THR A 80 -2.13 12.17 -3.79
N PRO A 81 -1.74 13.42 -4.13
CA PRO A 81 -0.55 13.66 -4.96
C PRO A 81 0.77 13.42 -4.23
N MET A 82 0.77 13.38 -2.89
CA MET A 82 1.94 13.12 -2.05
C MET A 82 2.17 11.61 -1.92
N THR A 83 2.65 11.00 -2.99
CA THR A 83 2.87 9.55 -3.08
C THR A 83 3.91 9.22 -4.15
N PHE A 84 4.39 7.99 -4.13
CA PHE A 84 5.09 7.43 -5.29
C PHE A 84 4.11 7.25 -6.46
N CYS A 85 4.55 7.52 -7.68
CA CYS A 85 3.68 7.52 -8.86
C CYS A 85 2.90 6.21 -9.08
N ALA A 86 3.36 5.09 -8.51
CA ALA A 86 2.71 3.79 -8.64
C ALA A 86 1.24 3.80 -8.16
N THR A 87 0.92 4.55 -7.10
CA THR A 87 -0.44 4.67 -6.57
C THR A 87 -1.40 5.22 -7.63
N ALA A 88 -1.05 6.33 -8.26
CA ALA A 88 -1.87 6.93 -9.32
C ALA A 88 -1.84 6.09 -10.61
N ASN A 89 -0.68 5.51 -10.94
CA ASN A 89 -0.54 4.68 -12.14
C ASN A 89 -1.38 3.40 -12.04
N ALA A 90 -1.47 2.77 -10.88
CA ALA A 90 -2.31 1.59 -10.69
C ALA A 90 -3.79 1.88 -11.01
N ILE A 91 -4.28 3.08 -10.66
CA ILE A 91 -5.63 3.54 -11.00
C ILE A 91 -5.77 3.69 -12.54
N THR A 92 -4.80 4.34 -13.17
CA THR A 92 -4.85 4.56 -14.63
C THR A 92 -4.69 3.26 -15.43
N HIS A 93 -3.96 2.29 -14.92
CA HIS A 93 -3.77 0.98 -15.57
C HIS A 93 -5.07 0.19 -15.73
N VAL A 94 -6.05 0.38 -14.84
CA VAL A 94 -7.38 -0.22 -14.98
C VAL A 94 -8.37 0.67 -15.75
N GLY A 95 -7.89 1.79 -16.33
CA GLY A 95 -8.71 2.76 -17.07
C GLY A 95 -9.56 3.67 -16.19
N ALA A 96 -9.38 3.64 -14.88
CA ALA A 96 -10.03 4.55 -13.95
C ALA A 96 -9.29 5.89 -13.88
N LYS A 97 -9.96 6.90 -13.31
CA LYS A 97 -9.43 8.25 -13.18
C LYS A 97 -9.00 8.50 -11.74
N PRO A 98 -7.73 8.84 -11.47
CA PRO A 98 -7.31 9.31 -10.15
C PRO A 98 -7.89 10.70 -9.88
N ILE A 99 -8.50 10.86 -8.72
CA ILE A 99 -8.98 12.13 -8.18
C ILE A 99 -8.07 12.48 -7.01
N PHE A 100 -7.32 13.56 -7.15
CA PHE A 100 -6.37 13.95 -6.13
C PHE A 100 -7.03 14.85 -5.09
N VAL A 101 -6.85 14.48 -3.82
CA VAL A 101 -7.19 15.29 -2.65
C VAL A 101 -5.89 15.65 -1.95
N ASP A 102 -5.77 16.91 -1.54
CA ASP A 102 -4.54 17.42 -0.93
C ASP A 102 -4.26 16.78 0.43
N ILE A 103 -3.04 16.96 0.90
CA ILE A 103 -2.58 16.47 2.19
C ILE A 103 -2.90 17.45 3.32
N ASN A 104 -3.02 16.93 4.52
CA ASN A 104 -2.90 17.74 5.72
C ASN A 104 -1.40 18.08 5.94
N PRO A 105 -1.00 19.35 5.97
CA PRO A 105 0.41 19.76 6.02
C PRO A 105 1.13 19.33 7.32
N LYS A 106 0.39 18.97 8.37
CA LYS A 106 0.97 18.50 9.64
C LYS A 106 1.29 17.01 9.60
N THR A 107 0.55 16.23 8.82
CA THR A 107 0.69 14.79 8.76
C THR A 107 1.35 14.30 7.47
N LEU A 108 1.27 15.07 6.39
CA LEU A 108 1.64 14.73 5.01
C LEU A 108 0.79 13.59 4.42
N ASN A 109 -0.21 13.14 5.13
CA ASN A 109 -1.20 12.17 4.64
C ASN A 109 -2.40 12.88 4.04
N ILE A 110 -3.17 12.18 3.20
CA ILE A 110 -4.41 12.68 2.62
C ILE A 110 -5.29 13.31 3.70
N ASP A 111 -5.87 14.47 3.42
CA ASP A 111 -6.76 15.16 4.36
C ASP A 111 -8.18 14.59 4.27
N PRO A 112 -8.65 13.83 5.29
CA PRO A 112 -9.97 13.22 5.24
C PRO A 112 -11.11 14.24 5.17
N ASP A 113 -10.89 15.44 5.68
CA ASP A 113 -11.92 16.49 5.74
C ASP A 113 -12.18 17.11 4.34
N GLN A 114 -11.29 16.88 3.37
CA GLN A 114 -11.43 17.31 1.99
C GLN A 114 -11.97 16.22 1.05
N ILE A 115 -12.00 14.96 1.48
CA ILE A 115 -12.39 13.83 0.62
C ILE A 115 -13.84 13.92 0.21
N GLU A 116 -14.74 14.27 1.12
CA GLU A 116 -16.17 14.27 0.87
C GLU A 116 -16.59 15.20 -0.28
N CYS A 117 -15.91 16.34 -0.43
CA CYS A 117 -16.14 17.28 -1.54
C CYS A 117 -15.68 16.75 -2.90
N ALA A 118 -14.80 15.73 -2.92
CA ALA A 118 -14.26 15.12 -4.13
C ALA A 118 -15.06 13.88 -4.58
N ILE A 119 -16.03 13.43 -3.77
CA ILE A 119 -16.85 12.25 -4.09
C ILE A 119 -17.89 12.62 -5.15
N THR A 120 -17.98 11.79 -6.19
CA THR A 120 -19.00 11.86 -7.24
C THR A 120 -19.76 10.53 -7.34
N ASP A 121 -20.75 10.47 -8.23
CA ASP A 121 -21.47 9.23 -8.57
C ASP A 121 -20.58 8.18 -9.23
N LYS A 122 -19.39 8.57 -9.72
CA LYS A 122 -18.39 7.69 -10.33
C LYS A 122 -17.33 7.20 -9.34
N THR A 123 -17.24 7.77 -8.16
CA THR A 123 -16.26 7.37 -7.14
C THR A 123 -16.54 5.94 -6.68
N ARG A 124 -15.51 5.09 -6.66
CA ARG A 124 -15.60 3.68 -6.25
C ARG A 124 -14.69 3.32 -5.09
N ALA A 125 -13.56 4.02 -4.97
CA ALA A 125 -12.58 3.70 -3.94
C ALA A 125 -11.84 4.94 -3.44
N ILE A 126 -11.25 4.79 -2.26
CA ILE A 126 -10.26 5.70 -1.68
C ILE A 126 -8.97 4.91 -1.49
N ILE A 127 -7.83 5.47 -1.93
CA ILE A 127 -6.50 4.93 -1.68
C ILE A 127 -5.74 5.91 -0.81
N PRO A 128 -5.77 5.78 0.52
CA PRO A 128 -4.86 6.50 1.38
C PRO A 128 -3.46 5.93 1.25
N VAL A 129 -2.46 6.79 1.44
CA VAL A 129 -1.04 6.42 1.45
C VAL A 129 -0.47 6.74 2.83
N HIS A 130 0.09 5.76 3.51
CA HIS A 130 0.73 5.94 4.81
C HIS A 130 2.14 6.51 4.61
N PHE A 131 2.19 7.83 4.38
CA PHE A 131 3.42 8.50 3.96
C PHE A 131 4.55 8.34 4.98
N ALA A 132 5.70 7.85 4.52
CA ALA A 132 6.89 7.59 5.33
C ALA A 132 6.60 6.73 6.59
N GLY A 133 5.64 5.80 6.50
CA GLY A 133 5.24 4.93 7.61
C GLY A 133 4.30 5.58 8.62
N ARG A 134 3.89 6.82 8.41
CA ARG A 134 2.92 7.48 9.30
C ARG A 134 1.50 7.05 8.94
N PRO A 135 0.74 6.44 9.89
CA PRO A 135 -0.63 6.03 9.62
C PRO A 135 -1.54 7.21 9.26
N CYS A 136 -2.42 7.02 8.28
CA CYS A 136 -3.52 7.91 7.99
C CYS A 136 -4.56 7.89 9.13
N ASP A 137 -5.48 8.85 9.16
CA ASP A 137 -6.65 8.82 10.04
C ASP A 137 -7.65 7.77 9.54
N MET A 138 -7.33 6.49 9.80
CA MET A 138 -8.12 5.37 9.32
C MET A 138 -9.53 5.33 9.91
N GLN A 139 -9.73 5.92 11.08
CA GLN A 139 -11.06 6.03 11.68
C GLN A 139 -11.99 6.90 10.82
N LYS A 140 -11.53 8.08 10.43
CA LYS A 140 -12.28 8.97 9.55
C LYS A 140 -12.44 8.37 8.16
N LEU A 141 -11.38 7.82 7.58
CA LEU A 141 -11.40 7.23 6.23
C LEU A 141 -12.36 6.04 6.15
N THR A 142 -12.35 5.16 7.14
CA THR A 142 -13.28 4.03 7.21
C THR A 142 -14.74 4.50 7.35
N ALA A 143 -14.98 5.54 8.15
CA ALA A 143 -16.32 6.11 8.32
C ALA A 143 -16.83 6.70 6.99
N LEU A 144 -15.97 7.46 6.26
CA LEU A 144 -16.30 8.00 4.95
C LEU A 144 -16.56 6.91 3.91
N ALA A 145 -15.69 5.92 3.84
CA ALA A 145 -15.85 4.79 2.91
C ALA A 145 -17.16 4.05 3.16
N LYS A 146 -17.51 3.78 4.41
CA LYS A 146 -18.79 3.16 4.77
C LYS A 146 -19.99 4.05 4.42
N LYS A 147 -19.93 5.34 4.72
CA LYS A 147 -21.01 6.30 4.46
C LYS A 147 -21.36 6.36 2.97
N HIS A 148 -20.35 6.33 2.11
CA HIS A 148 -20.50 6.45 0.66
C HIS A 148 -20.40 5.13 -0.11
N ASN A 149 -20.36 4.00 0.61
CA ASN A 149 -20.22 2.65 0.02
C ASN A 149 -19.02 2.53 -0.94
N LEU A 150 -17.86 3.05 -0.52
CA LEU A 150 -16.61 3.03 -1.26
C LEU A 150 -15.68 1.92 -0.74
N MET A 151 -14.88 1.37 -1.63
CA MET A 151 -13.76 0.50 -1.26
C MET A 151 -12.66 1.33 -0.61
N LEU A 152 -11.98 0.76 0.37
CA LEU A 152 -10.80 1.36 0.99
C LEU A 152 -9.61 0.43 0.72
N ILE A 153 -8.60 0.92 0.01
CA ILE A 153 -7.40 0.18 -0.37
C ILE A 153 -6.20 0.97 0.14
N GLU A 154 -5.45 0.40 1.06
CA GLU A 154 -4.33 1.11 1.70
C GLU A 154 -3.03 0.89 0.94
N ASP A 155 -2.37 1.99 0.55
CA ASP A 155 -0.97 1.94 0.11
C ASP A 155 -0.08 2.03 1.36
N ALA A 156 0.35 0.87 1.81
CA ALA A 156 1.15 0.69 3.02
C ALA A 156 2.62 0.34 2.70
N ALA A 157 3.11 0.73 1.51
CA ALA A 157 4.46 0.39 1.05
C ALA A 157 5.58 0.76 2.05
N HIS A 158 5.36 1.74 2.91
CA HIS A 158 6.31 2.21 3.93
C HIS A 158 5.87 1.92 5.37
N ALA A 159 4.82 1.13 5.60
CA ALA A 159 4.12 1.10 6.88
C ALA A 159 4.07 -0.28 7.58
N ILE A 160 4.87 -1.26 7.14
CA ILE A 160 4.87 -2.61 7.71
C ILE A 160 5.09 -2.66 9.23
N GLU A 161 5.89 -1.73 9.76
CA GLU A 161 6.20 -1.66 11.20
C GLU A 161 5.26 -0.70 11.96
N SER A 162 4.32 -0.08 11.25
CA SER A 162 3.48 0.95 11.82
C SER A 162 2.32 0.37 12.62
N ASP A 163 2.09 0.95 13.79
CA ASP A 163 0.99 0.58 14.67
C ASP A 163 -0.02 1.73 14.82
N THR A 164 -1.28 1.36 14.91
CA THR A 164 -2.37 2.25 15.27
C THR A 164 -3.06 1.75 16.54
N PRO A 165 -3.89 2.56 17.20
CA PRO A 165 -4.72 2.05 18.31
C PRO A 165 -5.65 0.91 17.91
N GLN A 166 -5.91 0.71 16.63
CA GLN A 166 -6.75 -0.35 16.07
C GLN A 166 -5.98 -1.60 15.65
N GLY A 167 -4.66 -1.55 15.65
CA GLY A 167 -3.77 -2.64 15.24
C GLY A 167 -2.70 -2.20 14.24
N LYS A 168 -2.06 -3.16 13.60
CA LYS A 168 -1.10 -2.93 12.51
C LYS A 168 -1.79 -2.32 11.29
N ILE A 169 -0.97 -1.60 10.51
CA ILE A 169 -1.35 -1.13 9.18
C ILE A 169 -1.20 -2.28 8.19
#